data_2c17eb3ce86110e324520342afbcf31c
#
_entry.id   2c17eb3ce86110e324520342afbcf31c
#
_cell.length_a   1.000
_cell.length_b   1.000
_cell.length_c   1.000
_cell.angle_alpha   90.00
_cell.angle_beta   90.00
_cell.angle_gamma   90.00
#
_symmetry.space_group_name_H-M   'P 1'
#
loop_
_entity.id
_entity.type
_entity.pdbx_description
1 polymer ?
#
loop_
_entity_poly.entity_id
_entity_poly.type
_entity_poly.pdbx_seq_one_letter_code
_entity_poly.pdbx_strand_id
1 'polypeptide(L)' 'MDSIEQHIEEDRKILENPTTSPQQRRHIEGELHDLEEWVEHHKEEIEAGDHHDPTPLELYCDQEPGAPECKLHDN' A
#
# COMPACT_ATOMS: atom_id res chain seq x y z
N MET A 1 14.09 -3.55 -7.87
CA MET A 1 13.26 -2.63 -7.08
C MET A 1 11.79 -2.97 -7.30
N ASP A 2 11.06 -3.20 -6.23
CA ASP A 2 9.68 -3.66 -6.35
C ASP A 2 8.73 -2.50 -6.65
N SER A 3 7.84 -2.71 -7.59
CA SER A 3 6.79 -1.73 -7.87
C SER A 3 5.58 -2.01 -6.97
N ILE A 4 4.68 -1.03 -6.88
CA ILE A 4 3.45 -1.20 -6.10
C ILE A 4 2.59 -2.33 -6.67
N GLU A 5 2.54 -2.48 -7.99
CA GLU A 5 1.80 -3.56 -8.63
C GLU A 5 2.34 -4.93 -8.24
N GLN A 6 3.65 -5.04 -8.14
CA GLN A 6 4.31 -6.28 -7.75
C GLN A 6 3.99 -6.63 -6.30
N HIS A 7 3.98 -5.63 -5.42
CA HIS A 7 3.60 -5.82 -4.02
C HIS A 7 2.15 -6.29 -3.91
N ILE A 8 1.23 -5.68 -4.64
CA ILE A 8 -0.18 -6.07 -4.66
C ILE A 8 -0.33 -7.52 -5.13
N GLU A 9 0.39 -7.91 -6.18
CA GLU A 9 0.33 -9.26 -6.69
C GLU A 9 0.84 -10.27 -5.67
N GLU A 10 1.93 -9.96 -4.98
CA GLU A 10 2.46 -10.84 -3.94
C GLU A 10 1.48 -11.00 -2.78
N ASP A 11 0.83 -9.91 -2.36
CA ASP A 11 -0.18 -9.97 -1.31
C ASP A 11 -1.36 -10.86 -1.72
N ARG A 12 -1.80 -10.77 -2.97
CA ARG A 12 -2.87 -11.62 -3.47
C ARG A 12 -2.48 -13.09 -3.47
N LYS A 13 -1.23 -13.40 -3.81
CA LYS A 13 -0.72 -14.77 -3.76
C LYS A 13 -0.72 -15.33 -2.35
N ILE A 14 -0.37 -14.50 -1.37
CA ILE A 14 -0.39 -14.91 0.03
C ILE A 14 -1.83 -15.23 0.46
N LEU A 15 -2.80 -14.41 0.05
CA LEU A 15 -4.21 -14.65 0.37
C LEU A 15 -4.77 -15.90 -0.29
N GLU A 16 -4.25 -16.26 -1.46
CA GLU A 16 -4.66 -17.48 -2.16
C GLU A 16 -4.05 -18.74 -1.57
N ASN A 17 -2.98 -18.60 -0.79
CA ASN A 17 -2.29 -19.73 -0.20
C ASN A 17 -3.11 -20.32 0.96
N PRO A 18 -3.53 -21.62 0.87
CA PRO A 18 -4.36 -22.21 1.91
C PRO A 18 -3.63 -22.41 3.24
N THR A 19 -2.30 -22.33 3.26
CA THR A 19 -1.51 -22.47 4.49
C THR A 19 -1.30 -21.16 5.24
N THR A 20 -1.74 -20.03 4.68
CA THR A 20 -1.63 -18.74 5.33
C THR A 20 -2.51 -18.69 6.58
N SER A 21 -1.92 -18.28 7.72
CA SER A 21 -2.65 -18.21 8.98
C SER A 21 -3.75 -17.15 8.94
N PRO A 22 -4.82 -17.29 9.76
CA PRO A 22 -5.88 -16.26 9.81
C PRO A 22 -5.37 -14.88 10.20
N GLN A 23 -4.39 -14.79 11.09
CA GLN A 23 -3.81 -13.51 11.51
C GLN A 23 -3.06 -12.85 10.36
N GLN A 24 -2.24 -13.62 9.67
CA GLN A 24 -1.50 -13.12 8.51
C GLN A 24 -2.46 -12.70 7.40
N ARG A 25 -3.50 -13.49 7.19
CA ARG A 25 -4.51 -13.19 6.18
C ARG A 25 -5.18 -11.85 6.44
N ARG A 26 -5.55 -11.57 7.69
CA ARG A 26 -6.16 -10.28 8.05
C ARG A 26 -5.20 -9.13 7.84
N HIS A 27 -3.92 -9.31 8.20
CA HIS A 27 -2.91 -8.30 8.01
C HIS A 27 -2.72 -7.97 6.52
N ILE A 28 -2.62 -9.01 5.70
CA ILE A 28 -2.41 -8.84 4.26
C ILE A 28 -3.66 -8.24 3.60
N GLU A 29 -4.86 -8.62 4.02
CA GLU A 29 -6.09 -8.02 3.50
C GLU A 29 -6.14 -6.53 3.77
N GLY A 30 -5.77 -6.10 4.98
CA GLY A 30 -5.71 -4.69 5.33
C GLY A 30 -4.65 -3.95 4.52
N GLU A 31 -3.47 -4.53 4.37
CA GLU A 31 -2.40 -3.96 3.58
C GLU A 31 -2.81 -3.83 2.11
N LEU A 32 -3.42 -4.88 1.56
CA LEU A 32 -3.87 -4.86 0.17
C LEU A 32 -4.92 -3.79 -0.06
N HIS A 33 -5.85 -3.63 0.87
CA HIS A 33 -6.85 -2.58 0.79
C HIS A 33 -6.19 -1.20 0.77
N ASP A 34 -5.21 -0.97 1.64
CA ASP A 34 -4.49 0.29 1.69
C ASP A 34 -3.72 0.56 0.39
N LEU A 35 -3.10 -0.46 -0.17
CA LEU A 35 -2.38 -0.33 -1.43
C LEU A 35 -3.33 -0.02 -2.58
N GLU A 36 -4.51 -0.63 -2.60
CA GLU A 36 -5.50 -0.35 -3.63
C GLU A 36 -6.03 1.07 -3.53
N GLU A 37 -6.24 1.58 -2.31
CA GLU A 37 -6.61 2.97 -2.11
C GLU A 37 -5.51 3.92 -2.60
N TRP A 38 -4.26 3.60 -2.30
CA TRP A 38 -3.13 4.38 -2.77
C TRP A 38 -3.13 4.47 -4.29
N VAL A 39 -3.32 3.35 -4.97
CA VAL A 39 -3.36 3.32 -6.44
C VAL A 39 -4.47 4.22 -6.96
N GLU A 40 -5.64 4.19 -6.33
CA GLU A 40 -6.76 5.02 -6.73
C GLU A 40 -6.47 6.51 -6.57
N HIS A 41 -5.86 6.88 -5.43
CA HIS A 41 -5.54 8.29 -5.14
C HIS A 41 -4.38 8.82 -5.99
N HIS A 42 -3.48 7.95 -6.40
CA HIS A 42 -2.28 8.33 -7.16
C HIS A 42 -2.29 7.81 -8.60
N LYS A 43 -3.46 7.61 -9.13
CA LYS A 43 -3.64 7.04 -10.46
C LYS A 43 -2.91 7.82 -11.55
N GLU A 44 -3.00 9.15 -11.50
CA GLU A 44 -2.35 10.00 -12.49
C GLU A 44 -0.82 9.88 -12.43
N GLU A 45 -0.28 9.81 -11.22
CA GLU A 45 1.16 9.66 -11.01
C GLU A 45 1.64 8.30 -11.51
N ILE A 46 0.85 7.26 -11.28
CA ILE A 46 1.19 5.92 -11.75
C ILE A 46 1.17 5.88 -13.28
N GLU A 47 0.19 6.50 -13.91
CA GLU A 47 0.11 6.59 -15.36
C GLU A 47 1.29 7.39 -15.93
N ALA A 48 1.80 8.36 -15.17
CA ALA A 48 2.96 9.15 -15.57
C ALA A 48 4.29 8.40 -15.39
N GLY A 49 4.26 7.19 -14.82
CA GLY A 49 5.44 6.37 -14.66
C GLY A 49 5.92 6.18 -13.23
N ASP A 50 5.22 6.73 -12.26
CA ASP A 50 5.60 6.61 -10.85
C ASP A 50 4.95 5.36 -10.23
N HIS A 51 5.66 4.26 -10.28
CA HIS A 51 5.20 2.97 -9.77
C HIS A 51 5.88 2.56 -8.46
N HIS A 52 6.39 3.51 -7.70
CA HIS A 52 7.10 3.17 -6.48
C HIS A 52 6.16 2.53 -5.44
N ASP A 53 6.73 1.60 -4.65
CA ASP A 53 6.00 0.93 -3.59
C ASP A 53 5.99 1.86 -2.36
N PRO A 54 4.82 2.32 -1.92
CA PRO A 54 4.76 3.27 -0.80
C PRO A 54 5.18 2.62 0.51
N THR A 55 5.84 3.42 1.35
CA THR A 55 6.18 2.97 2.71
C THR A 55 4.92 2.97 3.57
N PRO A 56 4.94 2.27 4.73
CA PRO A 56 3.80 2.33 5.66
C PRO A 56 3.45 3.76 6.08
N LEU A 57 4.46 4.62 6.23
CA LEU A 57 4.22 6.02 6.58
C LEU A 57 3.52 6.76 5.44
N GLU A 58 3.91 6.52 4.19
CA GLU A 58 3.25 7.11 3.04
C GLU A 58 1.79 6.70 2.95
N LEU A 59 1.49 5.42 3.19
CA LEU A 59 0.12 4.92 3.21
C LEU A 59 -0.70 5.58 4.32
N TYR A 60 -0.12 5.69 5.49
CA TYR A 60 -0.77 6.33 6.63
C TYR A 60 -1.07 7.80 6.34
N CYS A 61 -0.10 8.52 5.76
CA CYS A 61 -0.26 9.93 5.44
C CYS A 61 -1.29 10.17 4.34
N ASP A 62 -1.44 9.22 3.43
CA ASP A 62 -2.47 9.31 2.41
C ASP A 62 -3.87 9.25 3.01
N GLN A 63 -4.05 8.45 4.07
CA GLN A 63 -5.32 8.30 4.76
C GLN A 63 -5.55 9.40 5.80
N GLU A 64 -4.48 9.85 6.46
CA GLU A 64 -4.54 10.84 7.53
C GLU A 64 -3.55 11.99 7.25
N PRO A 65 -3.80 12.82 6.24
CA PRO A 65 -2.85 13.88 5.87
C PRO A 65 -2.68 14.94 6.93
N GLY A 66 -3.61 15.05 7.87
CA GLY A 66 -3.52 16.01 8.96
C GLY A 66 -2.71 15.53 10.16
N ALA A 67 -2.23 14.30 10.16
CA ALA A 67 -1.48 13.76 11.28
C ALA A 67 -0.15 14.49 11.47
N PRO A 68 0.30 14.67 12.74
CA PRO A 68 1.56 15.37 13.00
C PRO A 68 2.78 14.73 12.33
N GLU A 69 2.80 13.40 12.25
CA GLU A 69 3.89 12.66 11.60
C GLU A 69 4.01 13.02 10.13
N CYS A 70 2.89 13.27 9.49
CA CYS A 70 2.87 13.61 8.07
C CYS A 70 3.36 15.03 7.82
N LYS A 71 3.06 15.93 8.75
CA LYS A 71 3.51 17.34 8.65
C LYS A 71 5.00 17.47 8.85
N LEU A 72 5.61 16.60 9.66
CA LEU A 72 7.04 16.61 9.88
C LEU A 72 7.84 16.22 8.65
N HIS A 73 7.23 15.44 7.76
CA HIS A 73 7.88 14.96 6.54
C HIS A 73 7.53 15.81 5.32
N ASP A 74 6.70 16.80 5.48
CA ASP A 74 6.28 17.67 4.41
C ASP A 74 7.16 18.92 4.36
N ASN A 75 8.27 18.79 3.70
CA ASN A 75 9.19 19.90 3.51
C ASN A 75 9.26 20.30 2.05
#